data_ce6616a587cbcedbf77e119dea4f769d
#
_entry.id   ce6616a587cbcedbf77e119dea4f769d
#
_cell.length_a   1.000
_cell.length_b   1.000
_cell.length_c   1.000
_cell.angle_alpha   90.00
_cell.angle_beta   90.00
_cell.angle_gamma   90.00
#
_symmetry.space_group_name_H-M   'P 1'
#
loop_
_entity.id
_entity.type
_entity.pdbx_description
1 polymer ?
#
loop_
_entity_poly.entity_id
_entity_poly.type
_entity_poly.pdbx_seq_one_letter_code
_entity_poly.pdbx_strand_id
1 'polypeptide(L)'
;MSPGKPVSSPGGGSGTRSLAQLRHATAQILALRWPYSPLALTIGWAVFSALNLVAIFWFADWETIPFHFIWISLTVLYGFQPWRAAPTMWVLGAVMLTTAAGIGLDVWRGSEPPAELTEVPLMAAVFVAMAWHAHRRQAADRVTRSLSEENGRLLATQQRFLQDAAHQLRTPITIALGHAELLAGDLTGQQQGQDIQVVIGELSRLRRIAERLLLIAAAGDPGFLHAEVVALDRLIMELIRRWRPTADRSWQLGRLDPVTVRADRERLGLALDALLENAVRHTVTGNVIQLSVIRGWPGMPVRIIVADDGSGIPEDRLHLIFDRFRTGDDHESRGTGLGLPLVRAVARAHGGDVTVRSKPGSGSEFELTLPAPPSGRPELPAGSGATAADGAGGADGAPDRSAAAGQGHEQQGSARR
;
A
#
# COMPACT_ATOMS: atom_id res chain seq x y z
N MET A 1 -29.70 -29.17 -56.41
CA MET A 1 -29.86 -29.03 -54.96
C MET A 1 -28.92 -27.91 -54.50
N SER A 2 -29.46 -26.71 -54.31
CA SER A 2 -28.72 -25.54 -53.83
C SER A 2 -28.50 -25.58 -52.35
N PRO A 3 -27.33 -25.13 -51.81
CA PRO A 3 -27.12 -24.97 -50.39
C PRO A 3 -27.67 -23.63 -49.92
N GLY A 4 -28.38 -23.67 -48.77
CA GLY A 4 -29.06 -22.57 -48.14
C GLY A 4 -28.10 -21.51 -47.59
N LYS A 5 -28.54 -20.24 -47.69
CA LYS A 5 -27.95 -19.07 -47.07
C LYS A 5 -28.12 -19.11 -45.54
N PRO A 6 -27.15 -18.65 -44.76
CA PRO A 6 -27.33 -18.45 -43.32
C PRO A 6 -28.16 -17.18 -43.03
N VAL A 7 -29.11 -17.32 -42.12
CA VAL A 7 -29.96 -16.27 -41.59
C VAL A 7 -29.14 -15.35 -40.68
N SER A 8 -29.09 -14.07 -41.04
CA SER A 8 -28.51 -13.01 -40.23
C SER A 8 -29.51 -12.59 -39.13
N SER A 9 -29.09 -12.71 -37.86
CA SER A 9 -29.80 -12.19 -36.70
C SER A 9 -29.63 -10.65 -36.62
N PRO A 10 -30.69 -9.88 -36.29
CA PRO A 10 -30.60 -8.42 -36.23
C PRO A 10 -30.02 -7.94 -34.90
N GLY A 11 -29.12 -6.97 -35.04
CA GLY A 11 -28.27 -6.33 -34.04
C GLY A 11 -28.95 -5.74 -32.82
N GLY A 12 -28.39 -6.06 -31.69
CA GLY A 12 -28.56 -5.39 -30.40
C GLY A 12 -27.38 -4.48 -30.06
N GLY A 13 -26.96 -3.57 -30.93
CA GLY A 13 -25.73 -2.79 -30.72
C GLY A 13 -25.86 -1.26 -30.88
N SER A 14 -27.05 -0.70 -31.18
CA SER A 14 -27.16 0.72 -31.46
C SER A 14 -27.41 1.65 -30.27
N GLY A 15 -27.96 1.16 -29.18
CA GLY A 15 -28.29 1.99 -28.00
C GLY A 15 -27.11 2.40 -27.12
N THR A 16 -26.11 1.53 -26.94
CA THR A 16 -24.96 1.79 -26.10
C THR A 16 -23.93 2.74 -26.75
N ARG A 17 -23.82 2.71 -28.09
CA ARG A 17 -22.95 3.65 -28.84
C ARG A 17 -23.53 5.07 -28.85
N SER A 18 -24.85 5.23 -28.87
CA SER A 18 -25.53 6.54 -28.85
C SER A 18 -25.34 7.25 -27.50
N LEU A 19 -25.43 6.53 -26.35
CA LEU A 19 -25.23 7.09 -25.03
C LEU A 19 -23.75 7.46 -24.75
N ALA A 20 -22.81 6.70 -25.28
CA ALA A 20 -21.39 7.02 -25.19
C ALA A 20 -21.04 8.26 -26.05
N GLN A 21 -21.62 8.39 -27.24
CA GLN A 21 -21.43 9.56 -28.09
C GLN A 21 -22.08 10.81 -27.51
N LEU A 22 -23.28 10.71 -26.91
CA LEU A 22 -23.91 11.83 -26.19
C LEU A 22 -23.09 12.26 -24.96
N ARG A 23 -22.53 11.33 -24.20
CA ARG A 23 -21.62 11.65 -23.08
C ARG A 23 -20.32 12.30 -23.54
N HIS A 24 -19.75 11.88 -24.67
CA HIS A 24 -18.59 12.54 -25.28
C HIS A 24 -18.95 13.93 -25.86
N ALA A 25 -20.09 14.09 -26.51
CA ALA A 25 -20.52 15.39 -26.99
C ALA A 25 -20.83 16.37 -25.85
N THR A 26 -21.50 15.93 -24.79
CA THR A 26 -21.72 16.78 -23.58
C THR A 26 -20.42 17.08 -22.84
N ALA A 27 -19.47 16.15 -22.77
CA ALA A 27 -18.15 16.41 -22.22
C ALA A 27 -17.33 17.40 -23.07
N GLN A 28 -17.46 17.35 -24.40
CA GLN A 28 -16.84 18.33 -25.30
C GLN A 28 -17.49 19.71 -25.21
N ILE A 29 -18.81 19.81 -25.04
CA ILE A 29 -19.53 21.07 -24.84
C ILE A 29 -19.17 21.67 -23.46
N LEU A 30 -19.03 20.87 -22.41
CA LEU A 30 -18.56 21.29 -21.08
C LEU A 30 -17.05 21.57 -21.03
N ALA A 31 -16.27 21.00 -21.95
CA ALA A 31 -14.84 21.27 -22.15
C ALA A 31 -14.57 22.46 -23.11
N LEU A 32 -15.60 23.21 -23.52
CA LEU A 32 -15.40 24.50 -24.15
C LEU A 32 -14.67 25.39 -23.12
N ARG A 33 -13.35 25.33 -23.16
CA ARG A 33 -12.48 26.29 -22.47
C ARG A 33 -12.91 27.65 -22.97
N TRP A 34 -13.62 28.39 -22.13
CA TRP A 34 -13.93 29.79 -22.37
C TRP A 34 -12.64 30.47 -22.82
N PRO A 35 -12.64 31.15 -23.98
CA PRO A 35 -11.40 31.66 -24.62
C PRO A 35 -10.73 32.79 -23.80
N TYR A 36 -11.36 33.25 -22.73
CA TYR A 36 -10.86 34.34 -21.91
C TYR A 36 -10.10 33.82 -20.68
N SER A 37 -8.97 34.48 -20.36
CA SER A 37 -8.26 34.22 -19.13
C SER A 37 -9.15 34.53 -17.92
N PRO A 38 -9.03 33.78 -16.80
CA PRO A 38 -9.80 34.07 -15.58
C PRO A 38 -9.64 35.51 -15.10
N LEU A 39 -8.50 36.13 -15.36
CA LEU A 39 -8.24 37.54 -15.06
C LEU A 39 -9.08 38.46 -15.96
N ALA A 40 -9.21 38.17 -17.24
CA ALA A 40 -10.00 38.97 -18.18
C ALA A 40 -11.50 38.95 -17.81
N LEU A 41 -12.04 37.81 -17.39
CA LEU A 41 -13.42 37.69 -16.92
C LEU A 41 -13.64 38.52 -15.65
N THR A 42 -12.71 38.46 -14.70
CA THR A 42 -12.80 39.24 -13.46
C THR A 42 -12.72 40.75 -13.73
N ILE A 43 -11.79 41.19 -14.61
CA ILE A 43 -11.69 42.59 -15.01
C ILE A 43 -12.94 43.05 -15.76
N GLY A 44 -13.44 42.24 -16.72
CA GLY A 44 -14.68 42.55 -17.44
C GLY A 44 -15.87 42.70 -16.50
N TRP A 45 -16.01 41.81 -15.52
CA TRP A 45 -17.04 41.93 -14.49
C TRP A 45 -16.88 43.19 -13.63
N ALA A 46 -15.64 43.51 -13.20
CA ALA A 46 -15.38 44.71 -12.42
C ALA A 46 -15.78 46.00 -13.16
N VAL A 47 -15.45 46.08 -14.47
CA VAL A 47 -15.83 47.20 -15.34
C VAL A 47 -17.36 47.25 -15.50
N PHE A 48 -18.01 46.14 -15.76
CA PHE A 48 -19.46 46.01 -15.86
C PHE A 48 -20.14 46.47 -14.56
N SER A 49 -19.65 46.00 -13.39
CA SER A 49 -20.19 46.38 -12.08
C SER A 49 -19.98 47.87 -11.77
N ALA A 50 -18.83 48.44 -12.14
CA ALA A 50 -18.57 49.88 -12.00
C ALA A 50 -19.52 50.74 -12.84
N LEU A 51 -19.81 50.32 -14.10
CA LEU A 51 -20.78 50.99 -14.96
C LEU A 51 -22.19 50.95 -14.38
N ASN A 52 -22.59 49.78 -13.88
CA ASN A 52 -23.93 49.66 -13.21
C ASN A 52 -23.99 50.49 -11.92
N LEU A 53 -22.89 50.57 -11.15
CA LEU A 53 -22.82 51.39 -9.95
C LEU A 53 -23.01 52.88 -10.32
N VAL A 54 -22.33 53.37 -11.37
CA VAL A 54 -22.55 54.76 -11.88
C VAL A 54 -23.99 54.95 -12.30
N ALA A 55 -24.61 53.96 -12.94
CA ALA A 55 -25.99 54.03 -13.38
C ALA A 55 -26.98 54.16 -12.17
N ILE A 56 -26.73 53.50 -11.07
CA ILE A 56 -27.53 53.64 -9.82
C ILE A 56 -27.54 55.10 -9.36
N PHE A 57 -26.40 55.81 -9.38
CA PHE A 57 -26.33 57.21 -8.93
C PHE A 57 -26.84 58.22 -9.93
N TRP A 58 -26.89 57.87 -11.24
CA TRP A 58 -27.27 58.84 -12.29
C TRP A 58 -28.73 58.76 -12.70
N PHE A 59 -29.38 57.58 -12.57
CA PHE A 59 -30.78 57.34 -12.98
C PHE A 59 -31.65 56.99 -11.80
N ALA A 60 -32.15 58.01 -11.10
CA ALA A 60 -32.91 57.87 -9.83
C ALA A 60 -34.21 57.07 -9.95
N ASP A 61 -34.81 56.94 -11.12
CA ASP A 61 -36.05 56.18 -11.36
C ASP A 61 -35.83 54.74 -11.82
N TRP A 62 -34.58 54.31 -12.10
CA TRP A 62 -34.23 53.02 -12.71
C TRP A 62 -33.15 52.23 -11.96
N GLU A 63 -32.88 52.61 -10.73
CA GLU A 63 -31.78 52.09 -9.91
C GLU A 63 -31.87 50.60 -9.60
N THR A 64 -33.10 50.07 -9.46
CA THR A 64 -33.35 48.65 -9.16
C THR A 64 -32.75 47.68 -10.22
N ILE A 65 -32.78 48.06 -11.51
CA ILE A 65 -32.25 47.23 -12.59
C ILE A 65 -30.72 47.07 -12.52
N PRO A 66 -29.90 48.14 -12.47
CA PRO A 66 -28.46 48.03 -12.30
C PRO A 66 -28.04 47.33 -11.01
N PHE A 67 -28.76 47.50 -9.91
CA PHE A 67 -28.55 46.79 -8.65
C PHE A 67 -28.63 45.26 -8.85
N HIS A 68 -29.71 44.77 -9.42
CA HIS A 68 -29.88 43.34 -9.68
C HIS A 68 -28.84 42.80 -10.66
N PHE A 69 -28.44 43.55 -11.67
CA PHE A 69 -27.39 43.15 -12.61
C PHE A 69 -26.03 42.95 -11.93
N ILE A 70 -25.65 43.77 -10.97
CA ILE A 70 -24.42 43.59 -10.20
C ILE A 70 -24.44 42.25 -9.43
N TRP A 71 -25.54 42.01 -8.69
CA TRP A 71 -25.67 40.82 -7.85
C TRP A 71 -25.82 39.53 -8.66
N ILE A 72 -26.61 39.52 -9.73
CA ILE A 72 -26.79 38.35 -10.61
C ILE A 72 -25.47 38.05 -11.31
N SER A 73 -24.78 39.04 -11.88
CA SER A 73 -23.54 38.86 -12.57
C SER A 73 -22.40 38.36 -11.65
N LEU A 74 -22.35 38.85 -10.41
CA LEU A 74 -21.42 38.36 -9.38
C LEU A 74 -21.67 36.88 -9.06
N THR A 75 -22.97 36.52 -8.90
CA THR A 75 -23.38 35.14 -8.60
C THR A 75 -23.03 34.20 -9.74
N VAL A 76 -23.27 34.62 -10.98
CA VAL A 76 -22.93 33.86 -12.19
C VAL A 76 -21.41 33.70 -12.32
N LEU A 77 -20.66 34.80 -12.20
CA LEU A 77 -19.18 34.77 -12.28
C LEU A 77 -18.60 33.83 -11.23
N TYR A 78 -19.08 33.91 -10.00
CA TYR A 78 -18.62 33.06 -8.90
C TYR A 78 -18.98 31.57 -9.13
N GLY A 79 -20.12 31.26 -9.74
CA GLY A 79 -20.50 29.91 -10.11
C GLY A 79 -19.53 29.28 -11.11
N PHE A 80 -18.99 30.06 -12.06
CA PHE A 80 -18.00 29.59 -13.02
C PHE A 80 -16.56 29.60 -12.47
N GLN A 81 -16.22 30.57 -11.62
CA GLN A 81 -14.88 30.78 -11.12
C GLN A 81 -14.91 31.10 -9.61
N PRO A 82 -15.10 30.11 -8.75
CA PRO A 82 -15.11 30.36 -7.31
C PRO A 82 -13.72 30.77 -6.81
N TRP A 83 -13.68 31.91 -6.15
CA TRP A 83 -12.46 32.48 -5.57
C TRP A 83 -12.16 31.87 -4.19
N ARG A 84 -10.95 32.14 -3.68
CA ARG A 84 -10.61 31.86 -2.29
C ARG A 84 -11.50 32.67 -1.34
N ALA A 85 -11.72 32.16 -0.11
CA ALA A 85 -12.63 32.78 0.83
C ALA A 85 -12.33 34.26 1.13
N ALA A 86 -11.04 34.62 1.29
CA ALA A 86 -10.65 36.00 1.59
C ALA A 86 -11.02 37.01 0.47
N PRO A 87 -10.63 36.81 -0.81
CA PRO A 87 -11.09 37.71 -1.89
C PRO A 87 -12.62 37.76 -2.01
N THR A 88 -13.31 36.63 -1.84
CA THR A 88 -14.78 36.56 -1.88
C THR A 88 -15.41 37.48 -0.83
N MET A 89 -14.91 37.45 0.41
CA MET A 89 -15.42 38.29 1.50
C MET A 89 -15.18 39.77 1.21
N TRP A 90 -14.02 40.15 0.66
CA TRP A 90 -13.73 41.54 0.30
C TRP A 90 -14.64 42.05 -0.81
N VAL A 91 -14.82 41.26 -1.87
CA VAL A 91 -15.71 41.64 -2.99
C VAL A 91 -17.18 41.72 -2.50
N LEU A 92 -17.64 40.75 -1.74
CA LEU A 92 -18.96 40.76 -1.18
C LEU A 92 -19.19 42.02 -0.30
N GLY A 93 -18.24 42.30 0.61
CA GLY A 93 -18.31 43.48 1.47
C GLY A 93 -18.33 44.78 0.69
N ALA A 94 -17.50 44.90 -0.38
CA ALA A 94 -17.49 46.08 -1.23
C ALA A 94 -18.79 46.25 -2.01
N VAL A 95 -19.34 45.19 -2.58
CA VAL A 95 -20.64 45.22 -3.30
C VAL A 95 -21.78 45.56 -2.34
N MET A 96 -21.81 44.96 -1.15
CA MET A 96 -22.83 45.28 -0.13
C MET A 96 -22.76 46.74 0.27
N LEU A 97 -21.56 47.26 0.58
CA LEU A 97 -21.38 48.64 1.04
C LEU A 97 -21.79 49.63 -0.04
N THR A 98 -21.35 49.43 -1.27
CA THR A 98 -21.62 50.38 -2.38
C THR A 98 -23.08 50.37 -2.79
N THR A 99 -23.71 49.19 -2.86
CA THR A 99 -25.16 49.08 -3.17
C THR A 99 -26.04 49.60 -2.04
N ALA A 100 -25.70 49.31 -0.78
CA ALA A 100 -26.40 49.86 0.36
C ALA A 100 -26.29 51.39 0.46
N ALA A 101 -25.13 51.97 0.10
CA ALA A 101 -24.94 53.42 0.06
C ALA A 101 -25.79 54.09 -1.05
N GLY A 102 -25.90 53.44 -2.22
CA GLY A 102 -26.76 53.94 -3.30
C GLY A 102 -28.21 53.98 -2.90
N ILE A 103 -28.79 52.83 -2.53
CA ILE A 103 -30.21 52.75 -2.10
C ILE A 103 -30.45 53.63 -0.85
N GLY A 104 -29.51 53.66 0.11
CA GLY A 104 -29.64 54.49 1.31
C GLY A 104 -29.71 55.99 0.99
N LEU A 105 -28.98 56.46 -0.01
CA LEU A 105 -29.03 57.84 -0.46
C LEU A 105 -30.40 58.21 -1.07
N ASP A 106 -30.99 57.29 -1.84
CA ASP A 106 -32.29 57.52 -2.48
C ASP A 106 -33.46 57.43 -1.50
N VAL A 107 -33.37 56.53 -0.50
CA VAL A 107 -34.26 56.53 0.66
C VAL A 107 -34.15 57.85 1.45
N TRP A 108 -32.95 58.40 1.65
CA TRP A 108 -32.74 59.68 2.36
C TRP A 108 -33.28 60.87 1.56
N ARG A 109 -33.23 60.80 0.24
CA ARG A 109 -33.84 61.83 -0.65
C ARG A 109 -35.35 61.74 -0.72
N GLY A 110 -35.93 60.64 -0.22
CA GLY A 110 -37.37 60.39 -0.27
C GLY A 110 -37.88 59.86 -1.59
N SER A 111 -36.99 59.41 -2.48
CA SER A 111 -37.30 58.81 -3.80
C SER A 111 -37.78 57.37 -3.64
N GLU A 112 -37.26 56.62 -2.64
CA GLU A 112 -37.58 55.21 -2.43
C GLU A 112 -38.03 54.90 -1.00
N PRO A 113 -38.86 53.88 -0.79
CA PRO A 113 -39.29 53.45 0.55
C PRO A 113 -38.14 52.75 1.31
N PRO A 114 -38.06 52.88 2.65
CA PRO A 114 -37.04 52.22 3.46
C PRO A 114 -36.99 50.67 3.32
N ALA A 115 -38.07 50.06 2.83
CA ALA A 115 -38.17 48.64 2.61
C ALA A 115 -37.14 48.14 1.56
N GLU A 116 -36.73 48.95 0.60
CA GLU A 116 -35.75 48.62 -0.45
C GLU A 116 -34.36 48.26 0.15
N LEU A 117 -34.00 48.83 1.29
CA LEU A 117 -32.75 48.47 1.99
C LEU A 117 -32.69 46.99 2.39
N THR A 118 -33.84 46.29 2.47
CA THR A 118 -33.86 44.84 2.79
C THR A 118 -33.40 43.95 1.64
N GLU A 119 -33.35 44.46 0.41
CA GLU A 119 -32.86 43.71 -0.75
C GLU A 119 -31.35 43.40 -0.64
N VAL A 120 -30.56 44.32 -0.08
CA VAL A 120 -29.09 44.10 0.04
C VAL A 120 -28.74 42.89 0.88
N PRO A 121 -29.24 42.72 2.13
CA PRO A 121 -28.97 41.51 2.91
C PRO A 121 -29.59 40.26 2.30
N LEU A 122 -30.75 40.36 1.61
CA LEU A 122 -31.37 39.24 0.93
C LEU A 122 -30.45 38.70 -0.21
N MET A 123 -29.97 39.59 -1.09
CA MET A 123 -29.08 39.24 -2.18
C MET A 123 -27.73 38.70 -1.66
N ALA A 124 -27.21 39.28 -0.59
CA ALA A 124 -26.01 38.78 0.08
C ALA A 124 -26.21 37.34 0.62
N ALA A 125 -27.35 37.06 1.22
CA ALA A 125 -27.67 35.72 1.72
C ALA A 125 -27.76 34.70 0.58
N VAL A 126 -28.39 35.04 -0.55
CA VAL A 126 -28.44 34.19 -1.76
C VAL A 126 -27.04 33.94 -2.28
N PHE A 127 -26.18 34.96 -2.39
CA PHE A 127 -24.81 34.82 -2.82
C PHE A 127 -23.99 33.89 -1.88
N VAL A 128 -24.10 34.10 -0.56
CA VAL A 128 -23.42 33.28 0.45
C VAL A 128 -23.84 31.80 0.35
N ALA A 129 -25.15 31.56 0.20
CA ALA A 129 -25.69 30.20 0.03
C ALA A 129 -25.12 29.54 -1.21
N MET A 130 -25.07 30.27 -2.34
CA MET A 130 -24.50 29.77 -3.58
C MET A 130 -23.00 29.53 -3.47
N ALA A 131 -22.25 30.46 -2.87
CA ALA A 131 -20.82 30.33 -2.61
C ALA A 131 -20.50 29.11 -1.74
N TRP A 132 -21.27 28.90 -0.67
CA TRP A 132 -21.16 27.72 0.18
C TRP A 132 -21.42 26.44 -0.60
N HIS A 133 -22.48 26.41 -1.42
CA HIS A 133 -22.80 25.27 -2.25
C HIS A 133 -21.69 24.96 -3.28
N ALA A 134 -21.14 26.00 -3.95
CA ALA A 134 -20.02 25.86 -4.89
C ALA A 134 -18.76 25.27 -4.22
N HIS A 135 -18.40 25.77 -3.04
CA HIS A 135 -17.27 25.24 -2.28
C HIS A 135 -17.49 23.79 -1.85
N ARG A 136 -18.69 23.44 -1.39
CA ARG A 136 -19.04 22.08 -1.00
C ARG A 136 -18.94 21.10 -2.18
N ARG A 137 -19.41 21.51 -3.37
CA ARG A 137 -19.26 20.72 -4.60
C ARG A 137 -17.79 20.50 -4.96
N GLN A 138 -16.98 21.56 -4.93
CA GLN A 138 -15.54 21.42 -5.23
C GLN A 138 -14.81 20.49 -4.26
N ALA A 139 -15.15 20.53 -2.97
CA ALA A 139 -14.58 19.62 -1.98
C ALA A 139 -14.92 18.15 -2.32
N ALA A 140 -16.20 17.87 -2.64
CA ALA A 140 -16.64 16.54 -3.04
C ALA A 140 -15.93 16.06 -4.34
N ASP A 141 -15.82 16.93 -5.34
CA ASP A 141 -15.14 16.60 -6.61
C ASP A 141 -13.66 16.29 -6.40
N ARG A 142 -12.96 16.97 -5.47
CA ARG A 142 -11.55 16.69 -5.13
C ARG A 142 -11.40 15.30 -4.54
N VAL A 143 -12.26 14.93 -3.59
CA VAL A 143 -12.25 13.60 -2.97
C VAL A 143 -12.52 12.51 -4.01
N THR A 144 -13.53 12.70 -4.87
CA THR A 144 -13.85 11.74 -5.92
C THR A 144 -12.70 11.56 -6.91
N ARG A 145 -12.01 12.65 -7.30
CA ARG A 145 -10.85 12.58 -8.20
C ARG A 145 -9.68 11.86 -7.56
N SER A 146 -9.36 12.16 -6.29
CA SER A 146 -8.25 11.47 -5.59
C SER A 146 -8.51 9.97 -5.45
N LEU A 147 -9.73 9.55 -5.13
CA LEU A 147 -10.12 8.14 -5.08
C LEU A 147 -10.05 7.47 -6.47
N SER A 148 -10.48 8.17 -7.51
CA SER A 148 -10.39 7.66 -8.88
C SER A 148 -8.95 7.49 -9.37
N GLU A 149 -8.06 8.43 -9.03
CA GLU A 149 -6.63 8.35 -9.35
C GLU A 149 -5.95 7.20 -8.59
N GLU A 150 -6.28 7.01 -7.31
CA GLU A 150 -5.76 5.91 -6.51
C GLU A 150 -6.23 4.56 -7.05
N ASN A 151 -7.51 4.40 -7.35
CA ASN A 151 -8.05 3.20 -7.98
C ASN A 151 -7.40 2.94 -9.36
N GLY A 152 -7.17 3.98 -10.14
CA GLY A 152 -6.46 3.86 -11.43
C GLY A 152 -5.03 3.34 -11.26
N ARG A 153 -4.29 3.80 -10.25
CA ARG A 153 -2.93 3.32 -9.94
C ARG A 153 -2.93 1.86 -9.48
N LEU A 154 -3.89 1.47 -8.63
CA LEU A 154 -4.05 0.09 -8.17
C LEU A 154 -4.34 -0.86 -9.35
N LEU A 155 -5.29 -0.50 -10.22
CA LEU A 155 -5.63 -1.28 -11.42
C LEU A 155 -4.44 -1.41 -12.38
N ALA A 156 -3.71 -0.32 -12.63
CA ALA A 156 -2.52 -0.35 -13.48
C ALA A 156 -1.40 -1.24 -12.91
N THR A 157 -1.27 -1.27 -11.59
CA THR A 157 -0.30 -2.16 -10.91
C THR A 157 -0.73 -3.62 -11.00
N GLN A 158 -2.02 -3.89 -10.83
CA GLN A 158 -2.57 -5.24 -10.98
C GLN A 158 -2.46 -5.75 -12.41
N GLN A 159 -2.73 -4.92 -13.42
CA GLN A 159 -2.58 -5.29 -14.84
C GLN A 159 -1.12 -5.63 -15.18
N ARG A 160 -0.16 -4.81 -14.75
CA ARG A 160 1.28 -5.09 -14.93
C ARG A 160 1.65 -6.42 -14.28
N PHE A 161 1.21 -6.67 -13.05
CA PHE A 161 1.45 -7.94 -12.38
C PHE A 161 0.95 -9.14 -13.17
N LEU A 162 -0.28 -9.09 -13.71
CA LEU A 162 -0.84 -10.19 -14.52
C LEU A 162 -0.07 -10.37 -15.82
N GLN A 163 0.34 -9.29 -16.46
CA GLN A 163 1.10 -9.34 -17.70
C GLN A 163 2.48 -9.94 -17.50
N ASP A 164 3.19 -9.52 -16.44
CA ASP A 164 4.51 -10.06 -16.09
C ASP A 164 4.42 -11.54 -15.70
N ALA A 165 3.39 -11.93 -14.92
CA ALA A 165 3.13 -13.32 -14.58
C ALA A 165 2.91 -14.18 -15.82
N ALA A 166 2.07 -13.71 -16.77
CA ALA A 166 1.81 -14.42 -18.02
C ALA A 166 3.09 -14.64 -18.85
N HIS A 167 3.97 -13.63 -18.92
CA HIS A 167 5.25 -13.76 -19.61
C HIS A 167 6.17 -14.78 -18.94
N GLN A 168 6.28 -14.76 -17.61
CA GLN A 168 7.14 -15.67 -16.84
C GLN A 168 6.63 -17.12 -16.86
N LEU A 169 5.34 -17.33 -17.03
CA LEU A 169 4.76 -18.67 -17.18
C LEU A 169 4.91 -19.20 -18.61
N ARG A 170 4.79 -18.35 -19.63
CA ARG A 170 4.85 -18.78 -21.05
C ARG A 170 6.18 -19.44 -21.42
N THR A 171 7.31 -18.85 -21.00
CA THR A 171 8.65 -19.34 -21.34
C THR A 171 8.89 -20.79 -20.91
N PRO A 172 8.74 -21.18 -19.61
CA PRO A 172 8.96 -22.56 -19.19
C PRO A 172 7.91 -23.52 -19.77
N ILE A 173 6.68 -23.07 -20.02
CA ILE A 173 5.66 -23.88 -20.72
C ILE A 173 6.13 -24.21 -22.12
N THR A 174 6.62 -23.22 -22.89
CA THR A 174 7.09 -23.41 -24.25
C THR A 174 8.30 -24.36 -24.29
N ILE A 175 9.24 -24.22 -23.35
CA ILE A 175 10.40 -25.11 -23.27
C ILE A 175 9.96 -26.54 -22.93
N ALA A 176 9.14 -26.72 -21.90
CA ALA A 176 8.64 -28.02 -21.49
C ALA A 176 7.85 -28.72 -22.63
N LEU A 177 7.00 -27.95 -23.33
CA LEU A 177 6.23 -28.48 -24.47
C LEU A 177 7.14 -28.91 -25.62
N GLY A 178 8.15 -28.09 -25.99
CA GLY A 178 9.07 -28.43 -27.05
C GLY A 178 9.88 -29.69 -26.75
N HIS A 179 10.37 -29.89 -25.52
CA HIS A 179 11.04 -31.11 -25.12
C HIS A 179 10.10 -32.32 -25.04
N ALA A 180 8.83 -32.10 -24.61
CA ALA A 180 7.84 -33.17 -24.62
C ALA A 180 7.47 -33.62 -26.07
N GLU A 181 7.41 -32.67 -27.02
CA GLU A 181 7.24 -33.00 -28.46
C GLU A 181 8.43 -33.78 -29.03
N LEU A 182 9.66 -33.42 -28.66
CA LEU A 182 10.86 -34.19 -29.03
C LEU A 182 10.80 -35.60 -28.48
N LEU A 183 10.37 -35.80 -27.22
CA LEU A 183 10.19 -37.09 -26.59
C LEU A 183 9.15 -37.99 -27.31
N ALA A 184 8.17 -37.39 -27.97
CA ALA A 184 7.18 -38.10 -28.75
C ALA A 184 7.72 -38.59 -30.13
N GLY A 185 8.96 -38.17 -30.52
CA GLY A 185 9.63 -38.61 -31.72
C GLY A 185 10.53 -39.81 -31.48
N ASP A 186 11.18 -40.27 -32.56
CA ASP A 186 12.14 -41.40 -32.55
C ASP A 186 13.51 -40.95 -32.00
N LEU A 187 13.68 -40.86 -30.69
CA LEU A 187 14.94 -40.51 -30.05
C LEU A 187 15.64 -41.71 -29.43
N THR A 188 16.99 -41.64 -29.32
CA THR A 188 17.79 -42.63 -28.58
C THR A 188 17.53 -42.50 -27.08
N GLY A 189 17.60 -43.61 -26.33
CA GLY A 189 17.28 -43.65 -24.90
C GLY A 189 18.05 -42.64 -24.02
N GLN A 190 19.29 -42.26 -24.42
CA GLN A 190 20.07 -41.26 -23.70
C GLN A 190 19.54 -39.84 -23.90
N GLN A 191 19.11 -39.48 -25.11
CA GLN A 191 18.48 -38.20 -25.42
C GLN A 191 17.13 -38.06 -24.73
N GLN A 192 16.31 -39.13 -24.73
CA GLN A 192 15.04 -39.18 -24.01
C GLN A 192 15.23 -38.89 -22.52
N GLY A 193 16.24 -39.45 -21.87
CA GLY A 193 16.57 -39.21 -20.48
C GLY A 193 16.87 -37.73 -20.18
N GLN A 194 17.63 -37.07 -21.07
CA GLN A 194 17.97 -35.64 -20.94
C GLN A 194 16.73 -34.75 -21.13
N ASP A 195 15.92 -35.01 -22.15
CA ASP A 195 14.71 -34.23 -22.40
C ASP A 195 13.68 -34.38 -21.29
N ILE A 196 13.52 -35.57 -20.69
CA ILE A 196 12.69 -35.79 -19.50
C ILE A 196 13.17 -34.92 -18.33
N GLN A 197 14.48 -34.84 -18.09
CA GLN A 197 15.01 -34.01 -17.00
C GLN A 197 14.76 -32.51 -17.22
N VAL A 198 14.83 -32.04 -18.46
CA VAL A 198 14.48 -30.65 -18.80
C VAL A 198 13.01 -30.40 -18.55
N VAL A 199 12.11 -31.28 -18.98
CA VAL A 199 10.66 -31.16 -18.75
C VAL A 199 10.33 -31.10 -17.23
N ILE A 200 10.90 -32.04 -16.46
CA ILE A 200 10.71 -32.07 -14.99
C ILE A 200 11.27 -30.79 -14.36
N GLY A 201 12.40 -30.28 -14.79
CA GLY A 201 13.00 -29.04 -14.31
C GLY A 201 12.12 -27.85 -14.57
N GLU A 202 11.59 -27.69 -15.78
CA GLU A 202 10.71 -26.56 -16.13
C GLU A 202 9.33 -26.65 -15.45
N LEU A 203 8.75 -27.82 -15.32
CA LEU A 203 7.50 -28.01 -14.54
C LEU A 203 7.70 -27.67 -13.05
N SER A 204 8.84 -28.05 -12.47
CA SER A 204 9.21 -27.70 -11.10
C SER A 204 9.40 -26.19 -10.94
N ARG A 205 9.99 -25.53 -11.93
CA ARG A 205 10.11 -24.06 -11.98
C ARG A 205 8.75 -23.37 -12.06
N LEU A 206 7.85 -23.85 -12.93
CA LEU A 206 6.47 -23.36 -13.06
C LEU A 206 5.72 -23.44 -11.74
N ARG A 207 5.81 -24.59 -11.06
CA ARG A 207 5.19 -24.76 -9.74
C ARG A 207 5.69 -23.70 -8.76
N ARG A 208 7.01 -23.49 -8.64
CA ARG A 208 7.58 -22.47 -7.74
C ARG A 208 7.13 -21.05 -8.09
N ILE A 209 7.02 -20.73 -9.38
CA ILE A 209 6.52 -19.43 -9.84
C ILE A 209 5.07 -19.26 -9.39
N ALA A 210 4.20 -20.24 -9.66
CA ALA A 210 2.78 -20.19 -9.31
C ALA A 210 2.55 -20.07 -7.79
N GLU A 211 3.26 -20.88 -7.00
CA GLU A 211 3.19 -20.84 -5.53
C GLU A 211 3.60 -19.45 -4.99
N ARG A 212 4.72 -18.88 -5.48
CA ARG A 212 5.19 -17.55 -5.05
C ARG A 212 4.23 -16.43 -5.47
N LEU A 213 3.65 -16.53 -6.68
CA LEU A 213 2.65 -15.56 -7.14
C LEU A 213 1.40 -15.57 -6.28
N LEU A 214 0.89 -16.75 -5.95
CA LEU A 214 -0.27 -16.91 -5.06
C LEU A 214 0.00 -16.32 -3.67
N LEU A 215 1.18 -16.57 -3.11
CA LEU A 215 1.59 -16.04 -1.81
C LEU A 215 1.69 -14.50 -1.83
N ILE A 216 2.31 -13.93 -2.87
CA ILE A 216 2.44 -12.48 -3.02
C ILE A 216 1.07 -11.81 -3.23
N ALA A 217 0.15 -12.48 -3.96
CA ALA A 217 -1.19 -11.97 -4.18
C ALA A 217 -2.04 -12.00 -2.91
N ALA A 218 -1.93 -13.07 -2.12
CA ALA A 218 -2.69 -13.25 -0.88
C ALA A 218 -2.14 -12.46 0.31
N ALA A 219 -0.90 -11.95 0.24
CA ALA A 219 -0.24 -11.29 1.38
C ALA A 219 -0.95 -10.02 1.90
N GLY A 220 -1.89 -9.44 1.11
CA GLY A 220 -2.74 -8.32 1.51
C GLY A 220 -4.05 -8.73 2.22
N ASP A 221 -4.40 -10.01 2.23
CA ASP A 221 -5.66 -10.50 2.78
C ASP A 221 -5.60 -10.61 4.31
N PRO A 222 -6.63 -10.21 5.05
CA PRO A 222 -6.66 -10.30 6.52
C PRO A 222 -6.48 -11.71 7.07
N GLY A 223 -6.85 -12.75 6.30
CA GLY A 223 -6.72 -14.17 6.66
C GLY A 223 -5.41 -14.83 6.18
N PHE A 224 -4.47 -14.06 5.63
CA PHE A 224 -3.23 -14.61 5.07
C PHE A 224 -2.33 -15.32 6.09
N LEU A 225 -2.27 -14.81 7.33
CA LEU A 225 -1.39 -15.32 8.38
C LEU A 225 -2.12 -16.17 9.39
N HIS A 226 -1.55 -17.34 9.70
CA HIS A 226 -1.92 -18.18 10.82
C HIS A 226 -0.86 -18.01 11.93
N ALA A 227 -0.99 -16.91 12.68
CA ALA A 227 0.02 -16.50 13.65
C ALA A 227 0.02 -17.42 14.90
N GLU A 228 1.14 -18.08 15.13
CA GLU A 228 1.47 -18.90 16.29
C GLU A 228 2.68 -18.37 17.05
N VAL A 229 3.02 -18.98 18.17
CA VAL A 229 4.23 -18.64 18.92
C VAL A 229 5.44 -19.38 18.32
N VAL A 230 6.34 -18.63 17.68
CA VAL A 230 7.50 -19.17 16.98
C VAL A 230 8.78 -18.80 17.74
N ALA A 231 9.59 -19.80 18.11
CA ALA A 231 10.94 -19.63 18.63
C ALA A 231 11.90 -19.47 17.45
N LEU A 232 12.40 -18.24 17.25
CA LEU A 232 13.20 -17.89 16.07
C LEU A 232 14.57 -18.59 16.03
N ASP A 233 15.21 -18.72 17.18
CA ASP A 233 16.47 -19.46 17.32
C ASP A 233 16.34 -20.90 16.83
N ARG A 234 15.25 -21.60 17.18
CA ARG A 234 14.98 -22.95 16.71
C ARG A 234 14.69 -23.00 15.21
N LEU A 235 13.90 -22.05 14.71
CA LEU A 235 13.60 -21.95 13.29
C LEU A 235 14.88 -21.78 12.46
N ILE A 236 15.78 -20.89 12.86
CA ILE A 236 17.08 -20.68 12.19
C ILE A 236 17.94 -21.94 12.23
N MET A 237 17.98 -22.63 13.35
CA MET A 237 18.75 -23.90 13.47
C MET A 237 18.20 -25.00 12.54
N GLU A 238 16.90 -25.06 12.35
CA GLU A 238 16.27 -26.01 11.41
C GLU A 238 16.57 -25.64 9.96
N LEU A 239 16.52 -24.35 9.63
CA LEU A 239 16.85 -23.85 8.30
C LEU A 239 18.31 -24.19 7.92
N ILE A 240 19.26 -23.90 8.79
CA ILE A 240 20.67 -24.22 8.53
C ILE A 240 20.88 -25.73 8.38
N ARG A 241 20.27 -26.57 9.23
CA ARG A 241 20.37 -28.03 9.08
C ARG A 241 19.83 -28.52 7.74
N ARG A 242 18.79 -27.91 7.21
CA ARG A 242 18.20 -28.25 5.91
C ARG A 242 19.04 -27.76 4.74
N TRP A 243 19.61 -26.56 4.83
CA TRP A 243 20.34 -25.94 3.73
C TRP A 243 21.82 -26.38 3.64
N ARG A 244 22.47 -26.71 4.77
CA ARG A 244 23.88 -27.10 4.82
C ARG A 244 24.27 -28.21 3.82
N PRO A 245 23.50 -29.29 3.61
CA PRO A 245 23.84 -30.32 2.64
C PRO A 245 23.55 -29.94 1.19
N THR A 246 22.85 -28.84 0.91
CA THR A 246 22.41 -28.48 -0.44
C THR A 246 23.45 -27.66 -1.23
N ALA A 247 24.40 -27.02 -0.55
CA ALA A 247 25.40 -26.18 -1.14
C ALA A 247 26.71 -26.19 -0.32
N ASP A 248 27.83 -26.36 -1.00
CA ASP A 248 29.16 -26.32 -0.40
C ASP A 248 29.58 -24.88 -0.11
N ARG A 249 29.08 -24.38 1.03
CA ARG A 249 29.30 -23.01 1.58
C ARG A 249 29.71 -23.12 3.02
N SER A 250 30.39 -22.10 3.55
CA SER A 250 30.70 -21.97 4.97
C SER A 250 29.47 -21.42 5.71
N TRP A 251 28.64 -22.32 6.24
CA TRP A 251 27.44 -21.95 6.99
C TRP A 251 27.78 -21.56 8.40
N GLN A 252 27.51 -20.31 8.79
CA GLN A 252 27.82 -19.76 10.10
C GLN A 252 26.55 -19.30 10.84
N LEU A 253 26.57 -19.54 12.13
CA LEU A 253 25.61 -18.94 13.07
C LEU A 253 26.28 -17.72 13.69
N GLY A 254 25.67 -16.55 13.44
CA GLY A 254 26.05 -15.35 14.14
C GLY A 254 25.38 -15.26 15.51
N ARG A 255 24.97 -14.07 15.92
CA ARG A 255 24.24 -13.89 17.19
C ARG A 255 22.85 -14.52 17.09
N LEU A 256 22.53 -15.43 18.00
CA LEU A 256 21.23 -16.08 18.13
C LEU A 256 20.64 -15.77 19.51
N ASP A 257 19.94 -14.65 19.61
CA ASP A 257 19.21 -14.34 20.84
C ASP A 257 17.97 -15.24 20.96
N PRO A 258 17.73 -15.89 22.12
CA PRO A 258 16.52 -16.67 22.32
C PRO A 258 15.31 -15.71 22.37
N VAL A 259 14.48 -15.74 21.34
CA VAL A 259 13.31 -14.88 21.25
C VAL A 259 12.15 -15.60 20.58
N THR A 260 10.97 -15.41 21.14
CA THR A 260 9.71 -15.88 20.55
C THR A 260 8.92 -14.70 20.00
N VAL A 261 8.29 -14.90 18.86
CA VAL A 261 7.41 -13.91 18.21
C VAL A 261 6.07 -14.56 17.85
N ARG A 262 5.03 -13.76 17.69
CA ARG A 262 3.79 -14.21 17.05
C ARG A 262 3.94 -14.07 15.55
N ALA A 263 4.06 -15.20 14.86
CA ALA A 263 4.28 -15.23 13.41
C ALA A 263 3.65 -16.49 12.80
N ASP A 264 3.40 -16.47 11.52
CA ASP A 264 3.13 -17.67 10.74
C ASP A 264 4.46 -18.36 10.42
N ARG A 265 4.71 -19.50 11.07
CA ARG A 265 5.96 -20.26 10.95
C ARG A 265 6.24 -20.69 9.50
N GLU A 266 5.19 -21.15 8.80
CA GLU A 266 5.31 -21.64 7.43
C GLU A 266 5.69 -20.48 6.48
N ARG A 267 4.95 -19.36 6.55
CA ARG A 267 5.20 -18.19 5.70
C ARG A 267 6.56 -17.56 5.99
N LEU A 268 6.93 -17.48 7.27
CA LEU A 268 8.25 -16.96 7.66
C LEU A 268 9.36 -17.90 7.17
N GLY A 269 9.15 -19.21 7.27
CA GLY A 269 10.08 -20.21 6.72
C GLY A 269 10.29 -20.04 5.22
N LEU A 270 9.20 -19.86 4.44
CA LEU A 270 9.28 -19.62 2.99
C LEU A 270 10.04 -18.33 2.63
N ALA A 271 9.86 -17.27 3.41
CA ALA A 271 10.59 -16.01 3.22
C ALA A 271 12.09 -16.19 3.49
N LEU A 272 12.44 -16.88 4.57
CA LEU A 272 13.84 -17.18 4.90
C LEU A 272 14.47 -18.14 3.90
N ASP A 273 13.75 -19.13 3.41
CA ASP A 273 14.20 -20.01 2.32
C ASP A 273 14.50 -19.21 1.06
N ALA A 274 13.68 -18.19 0.73
CA ALA A 274 13.93 -17.34 -0.43
C ALA A 274 15.19 -16.47 -0.27
N LEU A 275 15.50 -16.01 0.96
CA LEU A 275 16.76 -15.30 1.27
C LEU A 275 17.97 -16.25 1.14
N LEU A 276 17.87 -17.47 1.65
CA LEU A 276 18.93 -18.47 1.57
C LEU A 276 19.17 -18.94 0.14
N GLU A 277 18.10 -19.15 -0.65
CA GLU A 277 18.21 -19.43 -2.09
C GLU A 277 18.95 -18.30 -2.81
N ASN A 278 18.66 -17.04 -2.45
CA ASN A 278 19.36 -15.88 -3.01
C ASN A 278 20.85 -15.88 -2.61
N ALA A 279 21.17 -16.09 -1.34
CA ALA A 279 22.55 -16.16 -0.86
C ALA A 279 23.34 -17.28 -1.55
N VAL A 280 22.79 -18.50 -1.65
CA VAL A 280 23.44 -19.61 -2.37
C VAL A 280 23.67 -19.30 -3.84
N ARG A 281 22.71 -18.62 -4.49
CA ARG A 281 22.82 -18.25 -5.91
C ARG A 281 23.95 -17.27 -6.19
N HIS A 282 24.16 -16.31 -5.29
CA HIS A 282 25.13 -15.22 -5.47
C HIS A 282 26.47 -15.44 -4.76
N THR A 283 26.68 -16.66 -4.25
CA THR A 283 27.94 -17.12 -3.64
C THR A 283 28.51 -18.29 -4.43
N VAL A 284 29.81 -18.58 -4.25
CA VAL A 284 30.50 -19.73 -4.79
C VAL A 284 31.03 -20.63 -3.66
N THR A 285 31.58 -21.82 -4.00
CA THR A 285 32.18 -22.73 -3.03
C THR A 285 33.20 -22.02 -2.14
N GLY A 286 33.08 -22.21 -0.84
CA GLY A 286 33.95 -21.59 0.19
C GLY A 286 33.45 -20.25 0.73
N ASN A 287 32.52 -19.58 0.05
CA ASN A 287 31.91 -18.36 0.59
C ASN A 287 31.13 -18.62 1.89
N VAL A 288 30.99 -17.58 2.68
CA VAL A 288 30.27 -17.59 3.97
C VAL A 288 28.82 -17.19 3.78
N ILE A 289 27.91 -17.95 4.40
CA ILE A 289 26.50 -17.54 4.58
C ILE A 289 26.22 -17.58 6.07
N GLN A 290 25.87 -16.42 6.66
CA GLN A 290 25.64 -16.24 8.08
C GLN A 290 24.19 -15.91 8.37
N LEU A 291 23.61 -16.57 9.39
CA LEU A 291 22.29 -16.26 9.92
C LEU A 291 22.39 -15.77 11.35
N SER A 292 21.62 -14.72 11.66
CA SER A 292 21.55 -14.14 13.00
C SER A 292 20.12 -13.81 13.39
N VAL A 293 19.83 -13.87 14.70
CA VAL A 293 18.61 -13.36 15.31
C VAL A 293 19.02 -12.39 16.41
N ILE A 294 18.57 -11.16 16.29
CA ILE A 294 18.92 -10.11 17.25
C ILE A 294 17.65 -9.60 17.90
N ARG A 295 17.57 -9.76 19.20
CA ARG A 295 16.49 -9.20 20.01
C ARG A 295 16.64 -7.69 20.10
N GLY A 296 15.59 -6.95 19.75
CA GLY A 296 15.53 -5.51 20.01
C GLY A 296 15.40 -5.20 21.50
N TRP A 297 15.64 -3.95 21.90
CA TRP A 297 15.26 -3.44 23.21
C TRP A 297 13.73 -3.57 23.40
N PRO A 298 13.22 -3.52 24.66
CA PRO A 298 11.77 -3.55 24.89
C PRO A 298 11.03 -2.53 23.99
N GLY A 299 10.07 -2.99 23.20
CA GLY A 299 9.34 -2.18 22.22
C GLY A 299 10.01 -2.03 20.85
N MET A 300 11.25 -2.50 20.68
CA MET A 300 11.93 -2.49 19.38
C MET A 300 11.71 -3.81 18.62
N PRO A 301 11.69 -3.77 17.27
CA PRO A 301 11.50 -4.96 16.45
C PRO A 301 12.63 -5.99 16.66
N VAL A 302 12.27 -7.25 16.49
CA VAL A 302 13.22 -8.36 16.37
C VAL A 302 13.77 -8.36 14.95
N ARG A 303 15.07 -8.63 14.79
CA ARG A 303 15.75 -8.65 13.50
C ARG A 303 16.28 -10.05 13.19
N ILE A 304 15.95 -10.54 12.00
CA ILE A 304 16.54 -11.74 11.44
C ILE A 304 17.45 -11.29 10.30
N ILE A 305 18.72 -11.67 10.35
CA ILE A 305 19.73 -11.22 9.39
C ILE A 305 20.23 -12.44 8.63
N VAL A 306 20.24 -12.35 7.30
CA VAL A 306 20.91 -13.28 6.39
C VAL A 306 21.98 -12.49 5.66
N ALA A 307 23.24 -12.84 5.92
CA ALA A 307 24.39 -12.20 5.30
C ALA A 307 25.19 -13.19 4.46
N ASP A 308 25.70 -12.73 3.34
CA ASP A 308 26.61 -13.47 2.45
C ASP A 308 27.82 -12.61 2.07
N ASP A 309 28.94 -13.21 1.75
CA ASP A 309 30.14 -12.59 1.20
C ASP A 309 30.28 -12.78 -0.32
N GLY A 310 29.17 -12.88 -1.02
CA GLY A 310 29.08 -13.10 -2.45
C GLY A 310 29.38 -11.87 -3.31
N SER A 311 28.84 -11.86 -4.54
CA SER A 311 29.09 -10.81 -5.53
C SER A 311 28.62 -9.40 -5.13
N GLY A 312 27.69 -9.30 -4.19
CA GLY A 312 27.09 -8.03 -3.79
C GLY A 312 26.16 -7.44 -4.85
N ILE A 313 25.57 -6.28 -4.52
CA ILE A 313 24.56 -5.59 -5.34
C ILE A 313 25.01 -4.15 -5.57
N PRO A 314 25.02 -3.66 -6.83
CA PRO A 314 25.28 -2.25 -7.14
C PRO A 314 24.26 -1.31 -6.50
N GLU A 315 24.72 -0.12 -6.09
CA GLU A 315 23.90 0.85 -5.35
C GLU A 315 22.67 1.33 -6.16
N ASP A 316 22.85 1.52 -7.46
CA ASP A 316 21.80 1.91 -8.41
C ASP A 316 20.68 0.86 -8.53
N ARG A 317 20.94 -0.40 -8.14
CA ARG A 317 19.98 -1.50 -8.18
C ARG A 317 19.29 -1.79 -6.83
N LEU A 318 19.84 -1.33 -5.70
CA LEU A 318 19.32 -1.65 -4.36
C LEU A 318 17.83 -1.32 -4.18
N HIS A 319 17.35 -0.24 -4.78
CA HIS A 319 15.94 0.16 -4.69
C HIS A 319 15.00 -0.70 -5.55
N LEU A 320 15.53 -1.46 -6.53
CA LEU A 320 14.79 -2.25 -7.50
C LEU A 320 14.70 -3.74 -7.15
N ILE A 321 15.57 -4.26 -6.25
CA ILE A 321 15.68 -5.70 -5.99
C ILE A 321 14.43 -6.33 -5.39
N PHE A 322 13.56 -5.53 -4.78
CA PHE A 322 12.27 -5.97 -4.24
C PHE A 322 11.12 -5.84 -5.26
N ASP A 323 11.40 -5.34 -6.47
CA ASP A 323 10.42 -5.30 -7.55
C ASP A 323 10.21 -6.70 -8.12
N ARG A 324 8.98 -7.00 -8.52
CA ARG A 324 8.61 -8.31 -9.06
C ARG A 324 9.28 -8.55 -10.41
N PHE A 325 9.72 -9.80 -10.64
CA PHE A 325 10.30 -10.25 -11.90
C PHE A 325 11.61 -9.57 -12.31
N ARG A 326 12.26 -8.86 -11.38
CA ARG A 326 13.61 -8.33 -11.60
C ARG A 326 14.65 -9.42 -11.33
N THR A 327 15.43 -9.73 -12.33
CA THR A 327 16.60 -10.61 -12.26
C THR A 327 17.84 -9.81 -12.64
N GLY A 328 19.03 -10.24 -12.17
CA GLY A 328 20.30 -9.66 -12.64
C GLY A 328 20.52 -9.87 -14.15
N ASP A 329 21.43 -9.10 -14.75
CA ASP A 329 21.72 -9.15 -16.20
C ASP A 329 22.42 -10.42 -16.65
N ASP A 330 22.90 -11.26 -15.73
CA ASP A 330 23.55 -12.52 -16.06
C ASP A 330 22.52 -13.51 -16.57
N HIS A 331 22.57 -13.80 -17.87
CA HIS A 331 21.74 -14.76 -18.57
C HIS A 331 21.81 -16.19 -17.99
N GLU A 332 22.80 -16.47 -17.16
CA GLU A 332 22.95 -17.72 -16.41
C GLU A 332 22.17 -17.77 -15.10
N SER A 333 21.72 -16.63 -14.57
CA SER A 333 20.94 -16.55 -13.33
C SER A 333 19.47 -16.89 -13.58
N ARG A 334 19.14 -18.19 -13.62
CA ARG A 334 17.76 -18.71 -13.78
C ARG A 334 16.82 -18.41 -12.62
N GLY A 335 16.91 -17.21 -12.02
CA GLY A 335 15.99 -16.74 -10.97
C GLY A 335 14.61 -16.40 -11.51
N THR A 336 13.58 -16.52 -10.68
CA THR A 336 12.20 -16.14 -11.02
C THR A 336 11.92 -14.64 -10.82
N GLY A 337 12.82 -13.91 -10.14
CA GLY A 337 12.59 -12.53 -9.73
C GLY A 337 11.44 -12.35 -8.73
N LEU A 338 11.00 -13.45 -8.07
CA LEU A 338 9.89 -13.44 -7.12
C LEU A 338 10.32 -13.72 -5.67
N GLY A 339 11.58 -14.10 -5.43
CA GLY A 339 12.06 -14.44 -4.09
C GLY A 339 12.04 -13.24 -3.15
N LEU A 340 12.76 -12.17 -3.48
CA LEU A 340 12.82 -10.96 -2.65
C LEU A 340 11.46 -10.22 -2.54
N PRO A 341 10.64 -10.09 -3.60
CA PRO A 341 9.26 -9.64 -3.47
C PRO A 341 8.43 -10.46 -2.48
N LEU A 342 8.58 -11.80 -2.45
CA LEU A 342 7.91 -12.66 -1.48
C LEU A 342 8.37 -12.34 -0.04
N VAL A 343 9.69 -12.21 0.17
CA VAL A 343 10.25 -11.83 1.49
C VAL A 343 9.59 -10.54 1.99
N ARG A 344 9.53 -9.52 1.14
CA ARG A 344 8.92 -8.23 1.50
C ARG A 344 7.42 -8.33 1.78
N ALA A 345 6.71 -9.12 0.98
CA ALA A 345 5.28 -9.36 1.16
C ALA A 345 5.00 -10.05 2.51
N VAL A 346 5.74 -11.10 2.83
CA VAL A 346 5.63 -11.83 4.10
C VAL A 346 6.02 -10.95 5.29
N ALA A 347 7.14 -10.21 5.21
CA ALA A 347 7.57 -9.31 6.28
C ALA A 347 6.49 -8.27 6.60
N ARG A 348 5.91 -7.63 5.57
CA ARG A 348 4.84 -6.63 5.71
C ARG A 348 3.54 -7.21 6.25
N ALA A 349 3.16 -8.41 5.81
CA ALA A 349 2.00 -9.09 6.37
C ALA A 349 2.15 -9.36 7.88
N HIS A 350 3.37 -9.61 8.36
CA HIS A 350 3.69 -9.73 9.79
C HIS A 350 3.84 -8.38 10.53
N GLY A 351 3.62 -7.24 9.84
CA GLY A 351 3.76 -5.90 10.42
C GLY A 351 5.21 -5.42 10.54
N GLY A 352 6.14 -6.08 9.83
CA GLY A 352 7.54 -5.71 9.72
C GLY A 352 7.91 -5.18 8.33
N ASP A 353 9.19 -5.20 7.99
CA ASP A 353 9.72 -4.93 6.65
C ASP A 353 11.05 -5.66 6.43
N VAL A 354 11.60 -5.57 5.22
CA VAL A 354 12.92 -6.08 4.87
C VAL A 354 13.78 -4.98 4.28
N THR A 355 15.02 -4.90 4.74
CA THR A 355 16.03 -3.96 4.23
C THR A 355 17.26 -4.72 3.76
N VAL A 356 18.12 -4.06 2.97
CA VAL A 356 19.34 -4.63 2.43
C VAL A 356 20.49 -3.64 2.58
N ARG A 357 21.66 -4.15 2.94
CA ARG A 357 22.96 -3.47 2.83
C ARG A 357 23.85 -4.33 1.97
N SER A 358 24.42 -3.76 0.93
CA SER A 358 25.28 -4.50 0.02
C SER A 358 26.28 -3.58 -0.66
N LYS A 359 27.43 -4.15 -1.01
CA LYS A 359 28.45 -3.50 -1.86
C LYS A 359 28.97 -4.50 -2.86
N PRO A 360 29.21 -4.12 -4.12
CA PRO A 360 29.81 -5.00 -5.12
C PRO A 360 31.12 -5.62 -4.61
N GLY A 361 31.24 -6.92 -4.73
CA GLY A 361 32.42 -7.70 -4.28
C GLY A 361 32.57 -7.87 -2.77
N SER A 362 31.62 -7.41 -1.97
CA SER A 362 31.67 -7.52 -0.48
C SER A 362 30.46 -8.25 0.08
N GLY A 363 29.59 -8.78 -0.78
CA GLY A 363 28.41 -9.52 -0.38
C GLY A 363 27.19 -8.67 -0.05
N SER A 364 26.18 -9.30 0.56
CA SER A 364 24.91 -8.67 0.89
C SER A 364 24.45 -9.07 2.30
N GLU A 365 23.80 -8.14 3.00
CA GLU A 365 23.14 -8.34 4.28
C GLU A 365 21.67 -7.97 4.14
N PHE A 366 20.79 -8.95 4.26
CA PHE A 366 19.35 -8.77 4.30
C PHE A 366 18.86 -8.82 5.74
N GLU A 367 18.19 -7.75 6.19
CA GLU A 367 17.62 -7.62 7.53
C GLU A 367 16.09 -7.66 7.42
N LEU A 368 15.47 -8.72 7.93
CA LEU A 368 14.03 -8.86 8.07
C LEU A 368 13.63 -8.49 9.50
N THR A 369 12.75 -7.51 9.64
CA THR A 369 12.24 -7.03 10.93
C THR A 369 10.86 -7.60 11.21
N LEU A 370 10.61 -7.97 12.47
CA LEU A 370 9.30 -8.38 12.96
C LEU A 370 8.92 -7.50 14.16
N PRO A 371 7.64 -7.23 14.41
CA PRO A 371 7.19 -6.47 15.57
C PRO A 371 7.76 -7.02 16.86
N ALA A 372 7.99 -6.12 17.82
CA ALA A 372 8.42 -6.52 19.16
C ALA A 372 7.46 -7.57 19.73
N PRO A 373 7.99 -8.63 20.40
CA PRO A 373 7.13 -9.55 21.11
C PRO A 373 6.30 -8.78 22.15
N PRO A 374 5.04 -9.18 22.41
CA PRO A 374 4.26 -8.56 23.48
C PRO A 374 5.05 -8.60 24.77
N SER A 375 5.05 -7.49 25.52
CA SER A 375 5.74 -7.33 26.80
C SER A 375 5.03 -8.20 27.86
N GLY A 376 5.25 -9.50 27.81
CA GLY A 376 4.70 -10.51 28.71
C GLY A 376 5.75 -11.62 28.87
N ARG A 377 5.92 -12.06 30.09
CA ARG A 377 6.77 -13.20 30.45
C ARG A 377 6.43 -14.38 29.53
N PRO A 378 7.39 -15.07 28.90
CA PRO A 378 7.10 -16.27 28.13
C PRO A 378 6.47 -17.32 29.07
N GLU A 379 5.19 -17.59 28.92
CA GLU A 379 4.63 -18.84 29.43
C GLU A 379 5.21 -19.95 28.55
N LEU A 380 6.23 -20.60 29.08
CA LEU A 380 6.65 -21.90 28.59
C LEU A 380 5.42 -22.83 28.70
N PRO A 381 5.05 -23.58 27.66
CA PRO A 381 4.02 -24.60 27.81
C PRO A 381 4.45 -25.53 28.93
N ALA A 382 3.63 -25.61 29.97
CA ALA A 382 3.81 -26.54 31.08
C ALA A 382 4.02 -27.93 30.49
N GLY A 383 5.19 -28.49 30.72
CA GLY A 383 5.54 -29.84 30.32
C GLY A 383 4.43 -30.75 30.84
N SER A 384 3.88 -31.57 29.96
CA SER A 384 2.97 -32.65 30.31
C SER A 384 3.61 -33.48 31.40
N GLY A 385 3.13 -33.26 32.63
CA GLY A 385 3.55 -34.04 33.78
C GLY A 385 3.20 -35.51 33.55
N ALA A 386 4.22 -36.31 33.62
CA ALA A 386 4.10 -37.76 33.68
C ALA A 386 3.22 -38.12 34.87
N THR A 387 2.11 -38.74 34.58
CA THR A 387 1.30 -39.56 35.51
C THR A 387 2.20 -40.64 36.09
N ALA A 388 2.50 -40.56 37.37
CA ALA A 388 2.92 -41.71 38.14
C ALA A 388 1.76 -42.09 39.04
N ALA A 389 1.30 -43.32 38.84
CA ALA A 389 0.23 -43.97 39.54
C ALA A 389 0.66 -44.46 40.94
N ASP A 390 -0.32 -44.41 41.82
CA ASP A 390 -0.69 -45.41 42.80
C ASP A 390 0.26 -45.90 43.91
N GLY A 391 -0.20 -45.80 45.12
CA GLY A 391 0.33 -46.50 46.29
C GLY A 391 -0.38 -46.10 47.57
N ALA A 392 -1.39 -46.90 47.93
CA ALA A 392 -2.22 -46.81 49.13
C ALA A 392 -1.47 -46.87 50.43
N GLY A 393 -2.06 -46.31 51.53
CA GLY A 393 -1.89 -46.88 52.87
C GLY A 393 -1.80 -45.87 54.02
N GLY A 394 -2.90 -45.67 54.69
CA GLY A 394 -3.12 -45.90 56.13
C GLY A 394 -2.61 -44.86 57.16
N ALA A 395 -3.57 -44.22 57.77
CA ALA A 395 -3.85 -44.13 59.19
C ALA A 395 -2.94 -43.26 60.11
N ASP A 396 -3.66 -42.39 60.81
CA ASP A 396 -3.63 -42.04 62.25
C ASP A 396 -2.50 -41.22 62.86
N GLY A 397 -2.91 -40.21 63.61
CA GLY A 397 -2.22 -39.71 64.82
C GLY A 397 -1.88 -38.22 64.87
N ALA A 398 -2.82 -37.40 65.29
CA ALA A 398 -2.51 -36.18 66.07
C ALA A 398 -2.33 -36.61 67.56
N PRO A 399 -1.88 -35.80 68.55
CA PRO A 399 -1.60 -34.36 68.51
C PRO A 399 -0.33 -33.92 69.37
N ASP A 400 -0.12 -32.64 69.41
CA ASP A 400 0.15 -31.78 70.59
C ASP A 400 1.59 -31.29 70.90
N ARG A 401 1.63 -29.96 71.07
CA ARG A 401 2.37 -29.11 72.04
C ARG A 401 3.84 -28.82 71.86
N SER A 402 4.04 -27.57 71.72
CA SER A 402 4.59 -26.65 72.75
C SER A 402 6.07 -26.25 72.64
N ALA A 403 6.22 -24.98 72.47
CA ALA A 403 7.03 -24.07 73.31
C ALA A 403 8.54 -23.91 73.10
N ALA A 404 8.87 -22.66 73.06
CA ALA A 404 9.97 -21.95 73.66
C ALA A 404 11.27 -21.74 72.83
N ALA A 405 11.49 -20.50 72.41
CA ALA A 405 12.34 -19.50 73.08
C ALA A 405 13.85 -19.67 72.92
N GLY A 406 14.48 -18.59 72.52
CA GLY A 406 15.86 -18.26 72.87
C GLY A 406 16.68 -17.70 71.70
N GLN A 407 16.73 -16.35 71.50
CA GLN A 407 17.85 -15.46 71.88
C GLN A 407 19.20 -16.00 71.38
N GLY A 408 19.95 -15.29 70.57
CA GLY A 408 20.54 -14.03 70.74
C GLY A 408 21.85 -13.93 69.97
N HIS A 409 22.29 -12.73 69.79
CA HIS A 409 23.64 -12.19 69.54
C HIS A 409 24.29 -12.40 68.18
N GLU A 410 24.44 -11.29 67.41
CA GLU A 410 25.54 -10.26 67.52
C GLU A 410 26.91 -10.77 67.01
N GLN A 411 27.40 -10.16 66.00
CA GLN A 411 28.46 -9.17 65.83
C GLN A 411 29.18 -9.35 64.47
N GLN A 412 29.22 -8.31 63.73
CA GLN A 412 30.34 -7.40 63.43
C GLN A 412 31.56 -7.99 62.70
N GLY A 413 31.95 -7.29 61.69
CA GLY A 413 33.34 -7.08 61.26
C GLY A 413 33.51 -7.15 59.76
N SER A 414 33.49 -6.07 59.06
CA SER A 414 34.58 -5.14 58.79
C SER A 414 35.64 -5.63 57.80
N ALA A 415 35.63 -4.94 56.68
CA ALA A 415 36.73 -4.26 56.00
C ALA A 415 37.67 -5.00 55.02
N ARG A 416 37.73 -4.32 53.85
CA ARG A 416 38.95 -4.09 53.01
C ARG A 416 39.54 -5.29 52.25
N ARG A 417 39.58 -5.27 50.96
CA ARG A 417 40.32 -4.38 50.02
C ARG A 417 39.67 -4.49 48.64
#